data_c2f458f92a029f70871d9e65a5b29efe
#
_entry.id   c2f458f92a029f70871d9e65a5b29efe
#
_cell.length_a   1.000
_cell.length_b   1.000
_cell.length_c   1.000
_cell.angle_alpha   90.00
_cell.angle_beta   90.00
_cell.angle_gamma   90.00
#
_symmetry.space_group_name_H-M   'P 1'
#
loop_
_entity.id
_entity.type
_entity.pdbx_description
1 polymer ?
#
loop_
_entity_poly.entity_id
_entity_poly.type
_entity_poly.pdbx_seq_one_letter_code
_entity_poly.pdbx_strand_id
1 'polypeptide(L)'
;MTIHLISFASILHKQASLRNSHEAILSELEKYYTVKLIDYQDMDKLGSDDFKIIFIATGGVERLVIQHFERLPRPAILLADGMQNSLAAALQISTWLRGMGMKSEILHGELPSIIQRVHILYNNFRAQRSLFGKRIGVIGTPSSWLVASNVDYLLAKRRWGIEYIDIPLERVYEHFKQITDDQVGASCAAVASQALACREGTPEDLIKAMRLYRAIKRICEEEKLEALTLSCFKLIDQIDTTGCLALSLLNDDGIMAGCEGDLQSIFTLLAVKALTGKEGFMANPSTINTRTNELILAHCTIGLKQTERYIIRNHFETEKGIAIQGLLPTGDVTIVKCGGECLDEYYLSTGTLTENTNYINMCRTQVRIRMNTPADYFLKNPLGNHHIMIHGNYEEALNEFLLSNACKRTE
;
A
#
# COMPACT_ATOMS: atom_id res chain seq x y z
N MET A 1 -11.62 15.01 9.51
CA MET A 1 -11.68 13.56 9.82
C MET A 1 -12.80 13.33 10.82
N THR A 2 -13.76 12.41 10.54
CA THR A 2 -14.91 12.17 11.42
C THR A 2 -14.75 10.83 12.13
N ILE A 3 -14.99 10.80 13.45
CA ILE A 3 -15.09 9.59 14.25
C ILE A 3 -16.48 9.49 14.86
N HIS A 4 -17.04 8.29 14.90
CA HIS A 4 -18.36 8.02 15.49
C HIS A 4 -18.16 7.22 16.78
N LEU A 5 -18.48 7.85 17.91
CA LEU A 5 -18.44 7.23 19.23
C LEU A 5 -19.83 6.64 19.53
N ILE A 6 -19.99 5.32 19.44
CA ILE A 6 -21.22 4.62 19.78
C ILE A 6 -21.24 4.47 21.29
N SER A 7 -22.07 5.28 21.94
CA SER A 7 -22.12 5.36 23.41
C SER A 7 -23.02 4.30 24.04
N PHE A 8 -22.45 3.55 24.98
CA PHE A 8 -23.16 2.67 25.89
C PHE A 8 -23.11 3.27 27.30
N ALA A 9 -24.26 3.63 27.82
CA ALA A 9 -24.39 4.19 29.15
C ALA A 9 -25.56 3.54 29.91
N SER A 10 -25.45 3.44 31.24
CA SER A 10 -26.53 2.97 32.08
C SER A 10 -27.75 3.90 31.99
N ILE A 11 -28.93 3.33 32.09
CA ILE A 11 -30.23 4.03 32.03
C ILE A 11 -30.31 5.18 33.07
N LEU A 12 -29.50 5.10 34.11
CA LEU A 12 -29.44 6.12 35.16
C LEU A 12 -28.79 7.43 34.68
N HIS A 13 -28.11 7.44 33.52
CA HIS A 13 -27.38 8.58 33.01
C HIS A 13 -28.02 9.12 31.72
N LYS A 14 -28.46 10.37 31.73
CA LYS A 14 -28.99 11.04 30.53
C LYS A 14 -27.83 11.43 29.60
N GLN A 15 -28.03 11.36 28.29
CA GLN A 15 -27.03 11.73 27.28
C GLN A 15 -26.41 13.11 27.50
N ALA A 16 -27.20 14.10 27.93
CA ALA A 16 -26.69 15.45 28.24
C ALA A 16 -25.68 15.47 29.41
N SER A 17 -25.80 14.53 30.37
CA SER A 17 -24.85 14.41 31.48
C SER A 17 -23.58 13.65 31.09
N LEU A 18 -23.62 12.80 30.06
CA LEU A 18 -22.46 12.03 29.57
C LEU A 18 -21.36 12.96 29.08
N ARG A 19 -21.71 13.97 28.28
CA ARG A 19 -20.71 14.91 27.73
C ARG A 19 -19.94 15.60 28.85
N ASN A 20 -20.62 16.07 29.88
CA ASN A 20 -19.99 16.74 31.03
C ASN A 20 -19.10 15.78 31.83
N SER A 21 -19.55 14.55 32.05
CA SER A 21 -18.79 13.53 32.79
C SER A 21 -17.52 13.07 32.10
N HIS A 22 -17.47 13.20 30.75
CA HIS A 22 -16.37 12.73 29.89
C HIS A 22 -15.76 13.87 29.09
N GLU A 23 -15.89 15.11 29.57
CA GLU A 23 -15.45 16.31 28.85
C GLU A 23 -13.98 16.27 28.45
N ALA A 24 -13.10 15.76 29.32
CA ALA A 24 -11.67 15.73 29.09
C ALA A 24 -11.30 14.93 27.81
N ILE A 25 -11.82 13.70 27.68
CA ILE A 25 -11.51 12.86 26.53
C ILE A 25 -12.24 13.34 25.26
N LEU A 26 -13.48 13.79 25.37
CA LEU A 26 -14.24 14.27 24.23
C LEU A 26 -13.66 15.56 23.65
N SER A 27 -13.33 16.54 24.51
CA SER A 27 -12.70 17.79 24.09
C SER A 27 -11.30 17.58 23.51
N GLU A 28 -10.53 16.62 24.03
CA GLU A 28 -9.23 16.30 23.46
C GLU A 28 -9.36 15.68 22.05
N LEU A 29 -10.28 14.73 21.85
CA LEU A 29 -10.58 14.15 20.54
C LEU A 29 -11.07 15.21 19.53
N GLU A 30 -11.89 16.17 20.00
CA GLU A 30 -12.45 17.24 19.16
C GLU A 30 -11.40 18.23 18.61
N LYS A 31 -10.21 18.28 19.20
CA LYS A 31 -9.09 19.07 18.62
C LYS A 31 -8.59 18.52 17.29
N TYR A 32 -8.74 17.22 17.07
CA TYR A 32 -8.20 16.50 15.90
C TYR A 32 -9.27 15.97 14.96
N TYR A 33 -10.48 15.72 15.49
CA TYR A 33 -11.56 15.04 14.78
C TYR A 33 -12.90 15.75 14.95
N THR A 34 -13.76 15.60 13.95
CA THR A 34 -15.19 15.83 14.14
C THR A 34 -15.77 14.64 14.89
N VAL A 35 -16.05 14.81 16.18
CA VAL A 35 -16.59 13.75 17.04
C VAL A 35 -18.12 13.74 16.97
N LYS A 36 -18.70 12.61 16.60
CA LYS A 36 -20.14 12.39 16.64
C LYS A 36 -20.45 11.34 17.70
N LEU A 37 -21.15 11.77 18.75
CA LEU A 37 -21.65 10.87 19.77
C LEU A 37 -22.98 10.27 19.31
N ILE A 38 -23.03 8.96 19.15
CA ILE A 38 -24.17 8.20 18.62
C ILE A 38 -24.70 7.30 19.74
N ASP A 39 -26.01 7.32 19.98
CA ASP A 39 -26.61 6.34 20.87
C ASP A 39 -26.49 4.93 20.30
N TYR A 40 -26.24 3.94 21.16
CA TYR A 40 -26.12 2.53 20.72
C TYR A 40 -27.37 2.04 19.95
N GLN A 41 -28.54 2.61 20.23
CA GLN A 41 -29.79 2.28 19.51
C GLN A 41 -29.74 2.72 18.05
N ASP A 42 -28.99 3.77 17.74
CA ASP A 42 -28.88 4.37 16.41
C ASP A 42 -27.66 3.86 15.61
N MET A 43 -26.91 2.88 16.16
CA MET A 43 -25.67 2.41 15.51
C MET A 43 -25.88 1.83 14.11
N ASP A 44 -27.08 1.32 13.77
CA ASP A 44 -27.41 0.81 12.43
C ASP A 44 -27.54 1.92 11.37
N LYS A 45 -27.63 3.19 11.79
CA LYS A 45 -27.61 4.32 10.86
C LYS A 45 -26.21 4.59 10.29
N LEU A 46 -25.17 3.98 10.88
CA LEU A 46 -23.78 4.14 10.46
C LEU A 46 -23.42 3.16 9.35
N GLY A 47 -22.87 3.67 8.26
CA GLY A 47 -22.41 2.90 7.11
C GLY A 47 -21.09 2.19 7.34
N SER A 48 -20.64 1.45 6.34
CA SER A 48 -19.32 0.79 6.33
C SER A 48 -18.16 1.79 6.25
N ASP A 49 -18.41 2.99 5.75
CA ASP A 49 -17.40 4.05 5.56
C ASP A 49 -17.24 4.94 6.78
N ASP A 50 -18.01 4.69 7.83
CA ASP A 50 -17.92 5.39 9.10
C ASP A 50 -16.92 4.72 10.02
N PHE A 51 -15.91 5.47 10.50
CA PHE A 51 -15.00 4.98 11.52
C PHE A 51 -15.69 5.00 12.89
N LYS A 52 -15.80 3.82 13.51
CA LYS A 52 -16.63 3.57 14.70
C LYS A 52 -15.77 3.16 15.87
N ILE A 53 -15.99 3.80 17.01
CA ILE A 53 -15.43 3.43 18.31
C ILE A 53 -16.59 3.20 19.28
N ILE A 54 -16.58 2.12 20.00
CA ILE A 54 -17.55 1.80 21.06
C ILE A 54 -17.12 2.56 22.31
N PHE A 55 -17.89 3.56 22.71
CA PHE A 55 -17.63 4.35 23.89
C PHE A 55 -18.36 3.74 25.09
N ILE A 56 -17.61 3.13 25.98
CA ILE A 56 -18.12 2.61 27.26
C ILE A 56 -18.14 3.78 28.25
N ALA A 57 -19.28 4.45 28.34
CA ALA A 57 -19.39 5.65 29.12
C ALA A 57 -19.59 5.37 30.64
N THR A 58 -20.22 4.24 30.99
CA THR A 58 -20.42 3.87 32.39
C THR A 58 -20.24 2.37 32.61
N GLY A 59 -20.02 1.96 33.86
CA GLY A 59 -20.17 0.58 34.27
C GLY A 59 -21.64 0.11 34.23
N GLY A 60 -21.85 -1.21 34.33
CA GLY A 60 -23.19 -1.82 34.32
C GLY A 60 -23.83 -1.91 32.95
N VAL A 61 -23.06 -1.70 31.86
CA VAL A 61 -23.50 -1.77 30.46
C VAL A 61 -23.10 -3.07 29.77
N GLU A 62 -22.39 -3.95 30.45
CA GLU A 62 -21.81 -5.19 29.89
C GLU A 62 -22.88 -6.03 29.19
N ARG A 63 -23.99 -6.29 29.89
CA ARG A 63 -25.11 -7.07 29.34
C ARG A 63 -25.76 -6.35 28.13
N LEU A 64 -25.82 -5.03 28.17
CA LEU A 64 -26.36 -4.23 27.08
C LEU A 64 -25.49 -4.34 25.82
N VAL A 65 -24.17 -4.28 25.96
CA VAL A 65 -23.23 -4.48 24.83
C VAL A 65 -23.37 -5.88 24.26
N ILE A 66 -23.44 -6.91 25.13
CA ILE A 66 -23.61 -8.32 24.72
C ILE A 66 -24.91 -8.53 23.94
N GLN A 67 -26.02 -7.93 24.37
CA GLN A 67 -27.30 -8.00 23.64
C GLN A 67 -27.25 -7.46 22.22
N HIS A 68 -26.28 -6.59 21.93
CA HIS A 68 -26.09 -5.97 20.61
C HIS A 68 -24.88 -6.53 19.84
N PHE A 69 -24.34 -7.69 20.25
CA PHE A 69 -23.10 -8.28 19.73
C PHE A 69 -23.02 -8.35 18.20
N GLU A 70 -24.11 -8.78 17.54
CA GLU A 70 -24.14 -8.92 16.08
C GLU A 70 -24.05 -7.58 15.33
N ARG A 71 -24.37 -6.48 16.00
CA ARG A 71 -24.38 -5.12 15.44
C ARG A 71 -23.08 -4.37 15.71
N LEU A 72 -22.20 -4.88 16.60
CA LEU A 72 -20.96 -4.20 16.97
C LEU A 72 -19.99 -4.12 15.78
N PRO A 73 -19.21 -3.02 15.67
CA PRO A 73 -18.15 -2.94 14.67
C PRO A 73 -17.08 -4.01 14.92
N ARG A 74 -16.50 -4.51 13.85
CA ARG A 74 -15.45 -5.55 13.87
C ARG A 74 -14.20 -5.07 13.15
N PRO A 75 -13.03 -5.02 13.82
CA PRO A 75 -12.79 -5.30 15.24
C PRO A 75 -13.46 -4.28 16.17
N ALA A 76 -13.67 -4.66 17.44
CA ALA A 76 -14.27 -3.79 18.44
C ALA A 76 -13.22 -2.91 19.11
N ILE A 77 -13.26 -1.60 18.85
CA ILE A 77 -12.42 -0.61 19.51
C ILE A 77 -13.24 -0.04 20.68
N LEU A 78 -12.82 -0.29 21.92
CA LEU A 78 -13.52 0.14 23.13
C LEU A 78 -12.82 1.35 23.73
N LEU A 79 -13.46 2.51 23.78
CA LEU A 79 -12.95 3.68 24.48
C LEU A 79 -13.52 3.71 25.90
N ALA A 80 -12.66 3.76 26.91
CA ALA A 80 -13.04 3.86 28.31
C ALA A 80 -12.06 4.78 29.05
N ASP A 81 -12.52 5.95 29.49
CA ASP A 81 -11.68 6.95 30.17
C ASP A 81 -11.50 6.69 31.69
N GLY A 82 -12.13 5.64 32.20
CA GLY A 82 -12.09 5.27 33.62
C GLY A 82 -13.16 5.95 34.48
N MET A 83 -13.83 6.97 33.96
CA MET A 83 -14.93 7.61 34.68
C MET A 83 -16.13 6.67 34.79
N GLN A 84 -16.93 6.80 35.86
CA GLN A 84 -18.17 6.05 36.06
C GLN A 84 -18.00 4.50 35.94
N ASN A 85 -16.84 3.95 36.34
CA ASN A 85 -16.50 2.53 36.23
C ASN A 85 -16.43 2.00 34.77
N SER A 86 -16.25 2.86 33.79
CA SER A 86 -16.21 2.50 32.37
C SER A 86 -15.11 1.50 32.05
N LEU A 87 -13.91 1.62 32.65
CA LEU A 87 -12.81 0.70 32.41
C LEU A 87 -13.11 -0.73 32.90
N ALA A 88 -13.71 -0.86 34.09
CA ALA A 88 -14.09 -2.16 34.63
C ALA A 88 -15.07 -2.88 33.68
N ALA A 89 -16.05 -2.17 33.14
CA ALA A 89 -16.98 -2.68 32.15
C ALA A 89 -16.28 -3.06 30.84
N ALA A 90 -15.39 -2.19 30.32
CA ALA A 90 -14.64 -2.45 29.10
C ALA A 90 -13.77 -3.71 29.20
N LEU A 91 -13.15 -3.98 30.35
CA LEU A 91 -12.36 -5.19 30.61
C LEU A 91 -13.23 -6.45 30.54
N GLN A 92 -14.41 -6.45 31.17
CA GLN A 92 -15.35 -7.57 31.09
C GLN A 92 -15.85 -7.79 29.65
N ILE A 93 -16.24 -6.72 28.97
CA ILE A 93 -16.71 -6.75 27.58
C ILE A 93 -15.62 -7.31 26.65
N SER A 94 -14.41 -6.79 26.72
CA SER A 94 -13.27 -7.23 25.88
C SER A 94 -12.97 -8.71 26.11
N THR A 95 -12.99 -9.17 27.36
CA THR A 95 -12.76 -10.59 27.69
C THR A 95 -13.86 -11.47 27.09
N TRP A 96 -15.11 -11.07 27.19
CA TRP A 96 -16.23 -11.80 26.61
C TRP A 96 -16.16 -11.82 25.08
N LEU A 97 -15.90 -10.67 24.42
CA LEU A 97 -15.75 -10.56 22.96
C LEU A 97 -14.68 -11.50 22.43
N ARG A 98 -13.52 -11.56 23.12
CA ARG A 98 -12.43 -12.50 22.79
C ARG A 98 -12.89 -13.96 22.90
N GLY A 99 -13.68 -14.30 23.91
CA GLY A 99 -14.30 -15.64 24.05
C GLY A 99 -15.24 -15.99 22.90
N MET A 100 -15.86 -14.98 22.28
CA MET A 100 -16.72 -15.12 21.11
C MET A 100 -15.93 -15.05 19.78
N GLY A 101 -14.58 -15.03 19.82
CA GLY A 101 -13.74 -14.96 18.63
C GLY A 101 -13.63 -13.57 17.99
N MET A 102 -14.16 -12.52 18.64
CA MET A 102 -14.06 -11.15 18.16
C MET A 102 -12.81 -10.48 18.70
N LYS A 103 -11.95 -9.95 17.81
CA LYS A 103 -10.83 -9.11 18.21
C LYS A 103 -11.35 -7.80 18.81
N SER A 104 -10.78 -7.41 19.95
CA SER A 104 -11.09 -6.14 20.60
C SER A 104 -9.85 -5.51 21.18
N GLU A 105 -9.86 -4.16 21.27
CA GLU A 105 -8.83 -3.35 21.88
C GLU A 105 -9.48 -2.29 22.79
N ILE A 106 -8.88 -2.04 23.95
CA ILE A 106 -9.35 -1.02 24.89
C ILE A 106 -8.42 0.20 24.80
N LEU A 107 -8.99 1.34 24.45
CA LEU A 107 -8.34 2.65 24.50
C LEU A 107 -8.54 3.22 25.88
N HIS A 108 -7.46 3.26 26.68
CA HIS A 108 -7.44 3.78 28.02
C HIS A 108 -6.04 4.28 28.39
N GLY A 109 -5.95 5.23 29.32
CA GLY A 109 -4.70 5.78 29.80
C GLY A 109 -4.60 7.28 29.60
N GLU A 110 -3.39 7.81 29.37
CA GLU A 110 -3.16 9.23 29.16
C GLU A 110 -3.74 9.69 27.81
N LEU A 111 -4.32 10.89 27.79
CA LEU A 111 -4.98 11.45 26.61
C LEU A 111 -4.07 11.46 25.36
N PRO A 112 -2.80 11.88 25.42
CA PRO A 112 -1.94 11.85 24.24
C PRO A 112 -1.78 10.44 23.63
N SER A 113 -1.66 9.43 24.48
CA SER A 113 -1.52 8.03 24.03
C SER A 113 -2.80 7.52 23.37
N ILE A 114 -3.97 7.87 23.93
CA ILE A 114 -5.27 7.55 23.33
C ILE A 114 -5.40 8.21 21.96
N ILE A 115 -5.07 9.50 21.85
CA ILE A 115 -5.14 10.24 20.59
C ILE A 115 -4.21 9.64 19.53
N GLN A 116 -2.97 9.34 19.90
CA GLN A 116 -2.02 8.69 19.00
C GLN A 116 -2.58 7.34 18.50
N ARG A 117 -3.15 6.55 19.40
CA ARG A 117 -3.72 5.24 19.04
C ARG A 117 -4.94 5.37 18.14
N VAL A 118 -5.85 6.30 18.42
CA VAL A 118 -6.98 6.61 17.55
C VAL A 118 -6.50 7.03 16.16
N HIS A 119 -5.42 7.80 16.07
CA HIS A 119 -4.85 8.24 14.80
C HIS A 119 -4.36 7.07 13.96
N ILE A 120 -3.64 6.13 14.56
CA ILE A 120 -3.15 4.90 13.90
C ILE A 120 -4.33 4.07 13.40
N LEU A 121 -5.31 3.80 14.26
CA LEU A 121 -6.49 3.00 13.91
C LEU A 121 -7.33 3.66 12.81
N TYR A 122 -7.49 4.98 12.86
CA TYR A 122 -8.18 5.75 11.82
C TYR A 122 -7.45 5.68 10.47
N ASN A 123 -6.12 5.80 10.47
CA ASN A 123 -5.32 5.70 9.26
C ASN A 123 -5.38 4.30 8.65
N ASN A 124 -5.33 3.25 9.47
CA ASN A 124 -5.49 1.86 9.03
C ASN A 124 -6.87 1.63 8.41
N PHE A 125 -7.92 2.12 9.05
CA PHE A 125 -9.28 2.06 8.52
C PHE A 125 -9.40 2.78 7.18
N ARG A 126 -8.87 4.00 7.07
CA ARG A 126 -8.87 4.76 5.81
C ARG A 126 -8.12 4.04 4.70
N ALA A 127 -6.94 3.50 5.01
CA ALA A 127 -6.13 2.77 4.04
C ALA A 127 -6.90 1.55 3.51
N GLN A 128 -7.48 0.76 4.40
CA GLN A 128 -8.30 -0.39 4.01
C GLN A 128 -9.51 0.02 3.17
N ARG A 129 -10.23 1.07 3.59
CA ARG A 129 -11.40 1.57 2.83
C ARG A 129 -11.01 2.13 1.46
N SER A 130 -9.83 2.75 1.35
CA SER A 130 -9.35 3.28 0.07
C SER A 130 -8.99 2.19 -0.94
N LEU A 131 -8.73 0.96 -0.51
CA LEU A 131 -8.52 -0.19 -1.39
C LEU A 131 -9.84 -0.74 -1.96
N PHE A 132 -10.95 -0.50 -1.28
CA PHE A 132 -12.24 -1.06 -1.68
C PHE A 132 -12.71 -0.49 -3.02
N GLY A 133 -13.04 -1.38 -3.96
CA GLY A 133 -13.45 -1.02 -5.31
C GLY A 133 -12.31 -0.59 -6.24
N LYS A 134 -11.05 -0.62 -5.78
CA LYS A 134 -9.89 -0.34 -6.64
C LYS A 134 -9.72 -1.41 -7.70
N ARG A 135 -9.45 -0.96 -8.93
CA ARG A 135 -9.28 -1.81 -10.10
C ARG A 135 -7.80 -1.91 -10.47
N ILE A 136 -7.30 -3.12 -10.58
CA ILE A 136 -5.92 -3.45 -10.96
C ILE A 136 -5.94 -4.10 -12.33
N GLY A 137 -5.39 -3.43 -13.34
CA GLY A 137 -5.26 -3.99 -14.69
C GLY A 137 -4.13 -5.00 -14.78
N VAL A 138 -4.41 -6.17 -15.32
CA VAL A 138 -3.41 -7.18 -15.66
C VAL A 138 -3.27 -7.15 -17.19
N ILE A 139 -2.30 -6.37 -17.67
CA ILE A 139 -2.10 -6.15 -19.12
C ILE A 139 -1.20 -7.25 -19.68
N GLY A 140 -1.81 -8.12 -20.44
CA GLY A 140 -1.23 -9.38 -20.89
C GLY A 140 -1.37 -10.46 -19.81
N THR A 141 -0.46 -11.44 -19.83
CA THR A 141 -0.44 -12.53 -18.84
C THR A 141 0.81 -12.39 -17.96
N PRO A 142 0.77 -12.82 -16.70
CA PRO A 142 1.96 -12.93 -15.88
C PRO A 142 3.09 -13.66 -16.62
N SER A 143 4.32 -13.24 -16.39
CA SER A 143 5.50 -13.88 -16.94
C SER A 143 5.64 -15.30 -16.41
N SER A 144 6.00 -16.25 -17.28
CA SER A 144 6.02 -17.68 -16.94
C SER A 144 6.99 -18.07 -15.82
N TRP A 145 7.98 -17.22 -15.55
CA TRP A 145 8.94 -17.41 -14.43
C TRP A 145 8.40 -16.96 -13.07
N LEU A 146 7.30 -16.21 -13.03
CA LEU A 146 6.65 -15.78 -11.77
C LEU A 146 5.75 -16.89 -11.20
N VAL A 147 6.35 -18.05 -10.96
CA VAL A 147 5.61 -19.27 -10.58
C VAL A 147 4.98 -19.21 -9.19
N ALA A 148 5.41 -18.28 -8.34
CA ALA A 148 4.95 -18.10 -6.97
C ALA A 148 4.11 -16.82 -6.76
N SER A 149 3.92 -15.99 -7.80
CA SER A 149 3.26 -14.67 -7.67
C SER A 149 1.79 -14.67 -8.09
N ASN A 150 1.16 -15.84 -8.15
CA ASN A 150 -0.26 -15.98 -8.49
C ASN A 150 -1.15 -15.45 -7.37
N VAL A 151 -2.31 -14.92 -7.76
CA VAL A 151 -3.35 -14.42 -6.84
C VAL A 151 -4.71 -14.97 -7.30
N ASP A 152 -5.49 -15.47 -6.36
CA ASP A 152 -6.89 -15.78 -6.60
C ASP A 152 -7.71 -14.47 -6.58
N TYR A 153 -8.24 -14.06 -7.73
CA TYR A 153 -8.96 -12.78 -7.90
C TYR A 153 -10.20 -12.69 -7.01
N LEU A 154 -10.89 -13.81 -6.82
CA LEU A 154 -12.09 -13.83 -5.99
C LEU A 154 -11.75 -13.68 -4.50
N LEU A 155 -10.71 -14.38 -4.05
CA LEU A 155 -10.24 -14.28 -2.66
C LEU A 155 -9.66 -12.90 -2.37
N ALA A 156 -8.87 -12.33 -3.29
CA ALA A 156 -8.37 -10.96 -3.20
C ALA A 156 -9.50 -9.93 -3.10
N LYS A 157 -10.55 -10.06 -3.92
CA LYS A 157 -11.75 -9.21 -3.87
C LYS A 157 -12.48 -9.35 -2.53
N ARG A 158 -12.67 -10.56 -2.04
CA ARG A 158 -13.36 -10.81 -0.75
C ARG A 158 -12.58 -10.25 0.43
N ARG A 159 -11.24 -10.34 0.39
CA ARG A 159 -10.35 -9.92 1.47
C ARG A 159 -10.09 -8.42 1.48
N TRP A 160 -9.73 -7.87 0.33
CA TRP A 160 -9.24 -6.51 0.20
C TRP A 160 -10.19 -5.54 -0.53
N GLY A 161 -11.25 -6.08 -1.14
CA GLY A 161 -12.20 -5.31 -1.95
C GLY A 161 -11.65 -4.86 -3.30
N ILE A 162 -10.45 -5.29 -3.70
CA ILE A 162 -9.82 -4.95 -4.99
C ILE A 162 -10.32 -5.85 -6.10
N GLU A 163 -10.26 -5.36 -7.34
CA GLU A 163 -10.64 -6.13 -8.54
C GLU A 163 -9.46 -6.23 -9.50
N TYR A 164 -9.00 -7.44 -9.79
CA TYR A 164 -8.08 -7.70 -10.90
C TYR A 164 -8.87 -7.84 -12.19
N ILE A 165 -8.38 -7.20 -13.26
CA ILE A 165 -9.05 -7.16 -14.58
C ILE A 165 -8.04 -7.50 -15.64
N ASP A 166 -8.25 -8.62 -16.33
CA ASP A 166 -7.40 -9.03 -17.45
C ASP A 166 -7.66 -8.16 -18.68
N ILE A 167 -6.58 -7.62 -19.23
CA ILE A 167 -6.59 -6.73 -20.39
C ILE A 167 -5.65 -7.32 -21.44
N PRO A 168 -6.17 -7.64 -22.65
CA PRO A 168 -5.33 -8.16 -23.72
C PRO A 168 -4.25 -7.16 -24.16
N LEU A 169 -3.03 -7.64 -24.46
CA LEU A 169 -1.94 -6.80 -24.99
C LEU A 169 -2.31 -6.15 -26.33
N GLU A 170 -3.20 -6.75 -27.10
CA GLU A 170 -3.72 -6.24 -28.36
C GLU A 170 -4.28 -4.81 -28.20
N ARG A 171 -4.93 -4.50 -27.06
CA ARG A 171 -5.43 -3.15 -26.77
C ARG A 171 -4.27 -2.13 -26.65
N VAL A 172 -3.13 -2.56 -26.08
CA VAL A 172 -1.94 -1.70 -26.03
C VAL A 172 -1.43 -1.42 -27.44
N TYR A 173 -1.36 -2.44 -28.30
CA TYR A 173 -0.89 -2.29 -29.68
C TYR A 173 -1.83 -1.41 -30.51
N GLU A 174 -3.14 -1.53 -30.34
CA GLU A 174 -4.13 -0.69 -31.00
C GLU A 174 -3.97 0.78 -30.63
N HIS A 175 -3.89 1.10 -29.34
CA HIS A 175 -3.68 2.47 -28.89
C HIS A 175 -2.31 2.99 -29.30
N PHE A 176 -1.25 2.18 -29.19
CA PHE A 176 0.10 2.56 -29.59
C PHE A 176 0.16 2.99 -31.06
N LYS A 177 -0.52 2.27 -31.98
CA LYS A 177 -0.58 2.61 -33.41
C LYS A 177 -1.29 3.94 -33.68
N GLN A 178 -2.25 4.34 -32.85
CA GLN A 178 -3.02 5.57 -33.00
C GLN A 178 -2.27 6.82 -32.52
N ILE A 179 -1.26 6.66 -31.67
CA ILE A 179 -0.49 7.79 -31.12
C ILE A 179 0.64 8.14 -32.07
N THR A 180 0.67 9.38 -32.57
CA THR A 180 1.71 9.88 -33.48
C THR A 180 2.90 10.45 -32.70
N ASP A 181 4.04 10.55 -33.37
CA ASP A 181 5.27 11.06 -32.77
C ASP A 181 5.15 12.53 -32.35
N ASP A 182 4.42 13.35 -33.12
CA ASP A 182 4.15 14.74 -32.79
C ASP A 182 3.40 14.91 -31.46
N GLN A 183 2.50 13.96 -31.15
CA GLN A 183 1.75 13.99 -29.89
C GLN A 183 2.61 13.76 -28.66
N VAL A 184 3.80 13.19 -28.79
CA VAL A 184 4.68 12.86 -27.68
C VAL A 184 5.98 13.69 -27.65
N GLY A 185 6.30 14.43 -28.71
CA GLY A 185 7.56 15.16 -28.86
C GLY A 185 7.88 16.09 -27.69
N ALA A 186 6.92 16.90 -27.24
CA ALA A 186 7.10 17.79 -26.09
C ALA A 186 7.40 17.01 -24.78
N SER A 187 6.73 15.88 -24.57
CA SER A 187 6.97 15.02 -23.41
C SER A 187 8.33 14.33 -23.44
N CYS A 188 8.77 13.91 -24.65
CA CYS A 188 10.12 13.38 -24.84
C CYS A 188 11.18 14.43 -24.51
N ALA A 189 11.02 15.66 -25.02
CA ALA A 189 11.92 16.76 -24.72
C ALA A 189 12.01 17.08 -23.23
N ALA A 190 10.86 17.05 -22.53
CA ALA A 190 10.81 17.26 -21.08
C ALA A 190 11.59 16.20 -20.31
N VAL A 191 11.36 14.91 -20.61
CA VAL A 191 12.08 13.79 -19.95
C VAL A 191 13.58 13.86 -20.27
N ALA A 192 13.96 14.15 -21.52
CA ALA A 192 15.36 14.24 -21.91
C ALA A 192 16.08 15.42 -21.24
N SER A 193 15.42 16.59 -21.14
CA SER A 193 16.04 17.81 -20.56
C SER A 193 16.24 17.72 -19.04
N GLN A 194 15.45 16.91 -18.33
CA GLN A 194 15.57 16.70 -16.88
C GLN A 194 16.58 15.60 -16.53
N ALA A 195 16.96 14.77 -17.50
CA ALA A 195 17.93 13.71 -17.27
C ALA A 195 19.33 14.28 -17.05
N LEU A 196 20.09 13.69 -16.12
CA LEU A 196 21.49 14.00 -15.90
C LEU A 196 22.35 13.70 -17.14
N ALA A 197 22.00 12.62 -17.83
CA ALA A 197 22.61 12.19 -19.08
C ALA A 197 21.72 11.22 -19.85
N CYS A 198 21.91 11.09 -21.14
CA CYS A 198 21.43 9.96 -21.95
C CYS A 198 22.67 9.16 -22.37
N ARG A 199 22.84 7.95 -21.83
CA ARG A 199 24.01 7.10 -22.10
C ARG A 199 23.74 6.08 -23.20
N GLU A 200 22.57 5.45 -23.13
CA GLU A 200 22.08 4.53 -24.16
C GLU A 200 20.62 4.90 -24.47
N GLY A 201 20.12 4.39 -25.56
CA GLY A 201 18.80 4.73 -26.08
C GLY A 201 18.87 5.92 -27.05
N THR A 202 18.12 5.81 -28.11
CA THR A 202 18.03 6.82 -29.18
C THR A 202 16.82 7.73 -28.95
N PRO A 203 16.75 8.89 -29.63
CA PRO A 203 15.52 9.68 -29.65
C PRO A 203 14.29 8.89 -30.14
N GLU A 204 14.49 7.96 -31.08
CA GLU A 204 13.41 7.08 -31.58
C GLU A 204 12.92 6.11 -30.49
N ASP A 205 13.83 5.52 -29.69
CA ASP A 205 13.46 4.69 -28.54
C ASP A 205 12.65 5.48 -27.52
N LEU A 206 13.02 6.74 -27.28
CA LEU A 206 12.28 7.60 -26.34
C LEU A 206 10.88 7.92 -26.87
N ILE A 207 10.74 8.17 -28.17
CA ILE A 207 9.44 8.38 -28.81
C ILE A 207 8.56 7.13 -28.66
N LYS A 208 9.10 5.94 -28.98
CA LYS A 208 8.38 4.68 -28.82
C LYS A 208 7.94 4.44 -27.36
N ALA A 209 8.84 4.65 -26.41
CA ALA A 209 8.53 4.49 -24.98
C ALA A 209 7.47 5.48 -24.51
N MET A 210 7.48 6.71 -25.00
CA MET A 210 6.49 7.73 -24.67
C MET A 210 5.13 7.45 -25.32
N ARG A 211 5.10 6.93 -26.54
CA ARG A 211 3.86 6.45 -27.19
C ARG A 211 3.26 5.30 -26.40
N LEU A 212 4.09 4.37 -25.92
CA LEU A 212 3.65 3.26 -25.07
C LEU A 212 3.05 3.77 -23.75
N TYR A 213 3.71 4.73 -23.08
CA TYR A 213 3.16 5.36 -21.89
C TYR A 213 1.76 5.94 -22.14
N ARG A 214 1.59 6.70 -23.23
CA ARG A 214 0.29 7.27 -23.59
C ARG A 214 -0.77 6.20 -23.89
N ALA A 215 -0.38 5.12 -24.57
CA ALA A 215 -1.27 4.01 -24.87
C ALA A 215 -1.79 3.32 -23.61
N ILE A 216 -0.89 3.02 -22.66
CA ILE A 216 -1.26 2.39 -21.40
C ILE A 216 -2.09 3.35 -20.54
N LYS A 217 -1.72 4.63 -20.48
CA LYS A 217 -2.47 5.64 -19.73
C LYS A 217 -3.91 5.75 -20.22
N ARG A 218 -4.12 5.72 -21.52
CA ARG A 218 -5.47 5.71 -22.11
C ARG A 218 -6.28 4.47 -21.67
N ILE A 219 -5.66 3.31 -21.62
CA ILE A 219 -6.32 2.09 -21.09
C ILE A 219 -6.69 2.29 -19.62
N CYS A 220 -5.80 2.89 -18.82
CA CYS A 220 -6.09 3.18 -17.41
C CYS A 220 -7.31 4.09 -17.26
N GLU A 221 -7.45 5.10 -18.11
CA GLU A 221 -8.58 6.02 -18.10
C GLU A 221 -9.89 5.32 -18.53
N GLU A 222 -9.86 4.53 -19.61
CA GLU A 222 -11.00 3.78 -20.14
C GLU A 222 -11.51 2.75 -19.11
N GLU A 223 -10.61 2.00 -18.47
CA GLU A 223 -10.94 0.96 -17.50
C GLU A 223 -11.01 1.46 -16.05
N LYS A 224 -10.73 2.73 -15.82
CA LYS A 224 -10.68 3.34 -14.48
C LYS A 224 -9.76 2.57 -13.54
N LEU A 225 -8.53 2.35 -14.00
CA LEU A 225 -7.52 1.62 -13.23
C LEU A 225 -6.79 2.56 -12.28
N GLU A 226 -6.63 2.16 -11.05
CA GLU A 226 -5.75 2.82 -10.08
C GLU A 226 -4.37 2.15 -9.99
N ALA A 227 -4.27 0.94 -10.51
CA ALA A 227 -3.02 0.21 -10.59
C ALA A 227 -3.01 -0.73 -11.80
N LEU A 228 -1.83 -1.10 -12.25
CA LEU A 228 -1.68 -2.11 -13.30
C LEU A 228 -0.36 -2.89 -13.16
N THR A 229 -0.33 -4.07 -13.73
CA THR A 229 0.91 -4.79 -14.01
C THR A 229 0.96 -5.18 -15.49
N LEU A 230 2.15 -5.12 -16.07
CA LEU A 230 2.35 -5.23 -17.53
C LEU A 230 3.25 -6.41 -17.88
N SER A 231 2.83 -7.24 -18.81
CA SER A 231 3.66 -8.28 -19.45
C SER A 231 4.67 -7.65 -20.42
N CYS A 232 5.71 -7.01 -19.88
CA CYS A 232 6.57 -6.07 -20.61
C CYS A 232 7.45 -6.73 -21.69
N PHE A 233 7.93 -7.97 -21.50
CA PHE A 233 8.81 -8.63 -22.47
C PHE A 233 8.12 -8.93 -23.80
N LYS A 234 6.82 -9.20 -23.81
CA LYS A 234 6.05 -9.44 -25.04
C LYS A 234 5.91 -8.21 -25.94
N LEU A 235 6.18 -6.99 -25.41
CA LEU A 235 6.16 -5.77 -26.20
C LEU A 235 7.34 -5.67 -27.17
N ILE A 236 8.48 -6.25 -26.81
CA ILE A 236 9.72 -6.14 -27.56
C ILE A 236 9.56 -6.68 -29.00
N ASP A 237 8.90 -7.81 -29.14
CA ASP A 237 8.71 -8.49 -30.43
C ASP A 237 7.71 -7.74 -31.34
N GLN A 238 6.74 -7.04 -30.76
CA GLN A 238 5.62 -6.46 -31.49
C GLN A 238 5.79 -4.97 -31.80
N ILE A 239 6.39 -4.20 -30.89
CA ILE A 239 6.51 -2.74 -31.01
C ILE A 239 7.93 -2.23 -30.75
N ASP A 240 8.90 -3.14 -30.64
CA ASP A 240 10.33 -2.85 -30.52
C ASP A 240 10.64 -1.81 -29.43
N THR A 241 10.03 -1.94 -28.28
CA THR A 241 10.29 -1.12 -27.08
C THR A 241 10.02 -1.89 -25.81
N THR A 242 10.42 -1.35 -24.66
CA THR A 242 10.20 -1.95 -23.34
C THR A 242 9.23 -1.09 -22.49
N GLY A 243 8.60 -1.71 -21.50
CA GLY A 243 7.65 -1.03 -20.62
C GLY A 243 8.28 -0.10 -19.57
N CYS A 244 9.60 -0.10 -19.40
CA CYS A 244 10.26 0.47 -18.24
C CYS A 244 9.96 1.95 -18.01
N LEU A 245 10.15 2.82 -19.02
CA LEU A 245 9.83 4.25 -18.92
C LEU A 245 8.33 4.49 -18.74
N ALA A 246 7.50 3.72 -19.47
CA ALA A 246 6.05 3.87 -19.37
C ALA A 246 5.56 3.60 -17.92
N LEU A 247 6.05 2.53 -17.29
CA LEU A 247 5.72 2.19 -15.91
C LEU A 247 6.27 3.23 -14.92
N SER A 248 7.49 3.77 -15.17
CA SER A 248 8.05 4.88 -14.37
C SER A 248 7.14 6.10 -14.36
N LEU A 249 6.68 6.54 -15.54
CA LEU A 249 5.83 7.73 -15.68
C LEU A 249 4.42 7.50 -15.13
N LEU A 250 3.86 6.30 -15.24
CA LEU A 250 2.58 5.96 -14.65
C LEU A 250 2.64 6.03 -13.11
N ASN A 251 3.72 5.53 -12.50
CA ASN A 251 3.94 5.69 -11.06
C ASN A 251 4.02 7.18 -10.67
N ASP A 252 4.69 8.01 -11.47
CA ASP A 252 4.74 9.46 -11.26
C ASP A 252 3.37 10.15 -11.37
N ASP A 253 2.46 9.60 -12.17
CA ASP A 253 1.08 10.06 -12.30
C ASP A 253 0.16 9.57 -11.16
N GLY A 254 0.70 8.75 -10.26
CA GLY A 254 -0.05 8.17 -9.13
C GLY A 254 -0.83 6.90 -9.48
N ILE A 255 -0.67 6.37 -10.71
CA ILE A 255 -1.17 5.05 -11.11
C ILE A 255 -0.09 4.04 -10.79
N MET A 256 -0.32 3.19 -9.78
CA MET A 256 0.70 2.20 -9.40
C MET A 256 0.93 1.23 -10.55
N ALA A 257 2.19 1.14 -11.01
CA ALA A 257 2.54 0.38 -12.19
C ALA A 257 3.68 -0.62 -11.90
N GLY A 258 3.36 -1.90 -12.00
CA GLY A 258 4.26 -3.03 -11.81
C GLY A 258 4.70 -3.66 -13.13
N CYS A 259 5.79 -4.38 -13.10
CA CYS A 259 6.39 -5.06 -14.26
C CYS A 259 6.08 -6.57 -14.22
N GLU A 260 6.32 -7.23 -15.37
CA GLU A 260 6.31 -8.68 -15.54
C GLU A 260 4.97 -9.39 -15.30
N GLY A 261 3.89 -8.64 -15.06
CA GLY A 261 2.60 -9.23 -14.70
C GLY A 261 2.55 -9.73 -13.25
N ASP A 262 3.44 -9.25 -12.35
CA ASP A 262 3.46 -9.67 -10.94
C ASP A 262 2.25 -9.14 -10.17
N LEU A 263 1.32 -10.05 -9.87
CA LEU A 263 0.05 -9.75 -9.22
C LEU A 263 0.21 -9.37 -7.73
N GLN A 264 1.15 -10.00 -7.04
CA GLN A 264 1.41 -9.76 -5.62
C GLN A 264 2.15 -8.44 -5.43
N SER A 265 3.11 -8.12 -6.30
CA SER A 265 3.88 -6.87 -6.22
C SER A 265 3.05 -5.66 -6.54
N ILE A 266 2.14 -5.73 -7.52
CA ILE A 266 1.24 -4.61 -7.81
C ILE A 266 0.26 -4.35 -6.66
N PHE A 267 -0.25 -5.38 -6.01
CA PHE A 267 -1.03 -5.23 -4.78
C PHE A 267 -0.20 -4.57 -3.67
N THR A 268 1.05 -5.01 -3.49
CA THR A 268 1.94 -4.44 -2.46
C THR A 268 2.17 -2.96 -2.69
N LEU A 269 2.43 -2.52 -3.93
CA LEU A 269 2.53 -1.10 -4.30
C LEU A 269 1.26 -0.32 -3.94
N LEU A 270 0.10 -0.87 -4.27
CA LEU A 270 -1.19 -0.23 -4.00
C LEU A 270 -1.47 -0.12 -2.49
N ALA A 271 -1.20 -1.18 -1.72
CA ALA A 271 -1.38 -1.19 -0.26
C ALA A 271 -0.44 -0.20 0.45
N VAL A 272 0.83 -0.15 0.03
CA VAL A 272 1.82 0.82 0.51
C VAL A 272 1.34 2.24 0.26
N LYS A 273 0.91 2.54 -0.97
CA LYS A 273 0.38 3.86 -1.34
C LYS A 273 -0.85 4.24 -0.52
N ALA A 274 -1.77 3.31 -0.33
CA ALA A 274 -2.99 3.53 0.45
C ALA A 274 -2.71 3.92 1.91
N LEU A 275 -1.73 3.26 2.54
CA LEU A 275 -1.40 3.51 3.94
C LEU A 275 -0.46 4.70 4.15
N THR A 276 0.60 4.79 3.34
CA THR A 276 1.70 5.73 3.58
C THR A 276 1.62 7.00 2.72
N GLY A 277 0.83 6.97 1.66
CA GLY A 277 0.79 8.02 0.63
C GLY A 277 2.04 8.06 -0.25
N LYS A 278 3.02 7.16 -0.04
CA LYS A 278 4.28 7.12 -0.79
C LYS A 278 4.19 6.16 -1.97
N GLU A 279 4.88 6.49 -3.05
CA GLU A 279 5.17 5.56 -4.12
C GLU A 279 6.28 4.60 -3.68
N GLY A 280 6.16 3.33 -4.07
CA GLY A 280 7.17 2.32 -3.82
C GLY A 280 8.04 2.05 -5.06
N PHE A 281 9.26 1.62 -4.83
CA PHE A 281 10.16 1.08 -5.85
C PHE A 281 10.07 -0.44 -5.85
N MET A 282 9.45 -1.03 -6.87
CA MET A 282 9.43 -2.47 -7.12
C MET A 282 10.80 -2.91 -7.62
N ALA A 283 11.46 -3.84 -6.93
CA ALA A 283 12.81 -4.26 -7.28
C ALA A 283 13.12 -5.72 -6.92
N ASN A 284 14.07 -6.28 -7.66
CA ASN A 284 14.62 -7.60 -7.42
C ASN A 284 15.80 -7.52 -6.42
N PRO A 285 15.88 -8.41 -5.42
CA PRO A 285 17.12 -8.69 -4.71
C PRO A 285 18.15 -9.29 -5.69
N SER A 286 19.10 -8.47 -6.11
CA SER A 286 20.09 -8.86 -7.15
C SER A 286 21.39 -9.42 -6.54
N THR A 287 21.77 -8.98 -5.34
CA THR A 287 22.85 -9.58 -4.55
C THR A 287 22.51 -9.52 -3.06
N ILE A 288 22.94 -10.54 -2.32
CA ILE A 288 22.74 -10.64 -0.88
C ILE A 288 24.07 -11.00 -0.25
N ASN A 289 24.48 -10.23 0.75
CA ASN A 289 25.66 -10.51 1.57
C ASN A 289 25.23 -10.66 3.03
N THR A 290 25.10 -11.90 3.47
CA THR A 290 24.68 -12.21 4.84
C THR A 290 25.74 -11.87 5.89
N ARG A 291 27.03 -11.73 5.51
CA ARG A 291 28.11 -11.37 6.42
C ARG A 291 28.06 -9.88 6.79
N THR A 292 27.83 -9.02 5.80
CA THR A 292 27.69 -7.56 6.01
C THR A 292 26.24 -7.14 6.23
N ASN A 293 25.30 -8.08 6.13
CA ASN A 293 23.87 -7.86 6.21
C ASN A 293 23.37 -6.83 5.19
N GLU A 294 23.85 -6.94 3.95
CA GLU A 294 23.55 -6.02 2.86
C GLU A 294 22.88 -6.74 1.70
N LEU A 295 22.01 -6.01 1.02
CA LEU A 295 21.45 -6.46 -0.24
C LEU A 295 21.52 -5.32 -1.29
N ILE A 296 21.55 -5.72 -2.57
CA ILE A 296 21.33 -4.78 -3.68
C ILE A 296 19.96 -5.08 -4.27
N LEU A 297 19.09 -4.07 -4.25
CA LEU A 297 17.85 -4.08 -4.99
C LEU A 297 18.07 -3.41 -6.36
N ALA A 298 17.56 -4.03 -7.42
CA ALA A 298 17.69 -3.51 -8.77
C ALA A 298 16.40 -3.67 -9.58
N HIS A 299 16.00 -2.63 -10.31
CA HIS A 299 14.94 -2.66 -11.32
C HIS A 299 15.03 -1.48 -12.28
N CYS A 300 14.16 -1.44 -13.32
CA CYS A 300 14.19 -0.40 -14.35
C CYS A 300 12.97 0.56 -14.30
N THR A 301 12.06 0.41 -13.35
CA THR A 301 10.70 1.01 -13.35
C THR A 301 10.47 2.01 -12.21
N ILE A 302 11.54 2.56 -11.63
CA ILE A 302 11.44 3.60 -10.60
C ILE A 302 10.73 4.83 -11.17
N GLY A 303 9.80 5.42 -10.43
CA GLY A 303 9.22 6.72 -10.77
C GLY A 303 10.29 7.81 -10.77
N LEU A 304 10.28 8.70 -11.75
CA LEU A 304 11.30 9.75 -11.86
C LEU A 304 11.26 10.70 -10.67
N LYS A 305 10.06 10.98 -10.15
CA LYS A 305 9.84 11.83 -8.96
C LYS A 305 10.40 11.25 -7.65
N GLN A 306 10.67 9.94 -7.61
CA GLN A 306 11.30 9.28 -6.47
C GLN A 306 12.83 9.43 -6.48
N THR A 307 13.41 9.98 -7.53
CA THR A 307 14.85 10.12 -7.72
C THR A 307 15.28 11.57 -7.50
N GLU A 308 16.49 11.78 -6.97
CA GLU A 308 17.12 13.11 -6.98
C GLU A 308 17.51 13.51 -8.40
N ARG A 309 18.01 12.55 -9.16
CA ARG A 309 18.38 12.65 -10.57
C ARG A 309 18.24 11.30 -11.24
N TYR A 310 18.16 11.27 -12.56
CA TYR A 310 18.15 10.04 -13.33
C TYR A 310 18.98 10.15 -14.60
N ILE A 311 19.38 8.98 -15.09
CA ILE A 311 20.09 8.80 -16.36
C ILE A 311 19.20 7.94 -17.24
N ILE A 312 19.04 8.36 -18.49
CA ILE A 312 18.35 7.58 -19.51
C ILE A 312 19.30 6.50 -20.01
N ARG A 313 18.85 5.26 -19.95
CA ARG A 313 19.56 4.05 -20.36
C ARG A 313 18.65 3.21 -21.28
N ASN A 314 19.16 2.12 -21.80
CA ASN A 314 18.36 1.04 -22.41
C ASN A 314 18.13 -0.10 -21.40
N HIS A 315 17.24 -1.05 -21.74
CA HIS A 315 17.06 -2.27 -20.95
C HIS A 315 18.32 -3.14 -21.03
N PHE A 316 18.82 -3.61 -19.87
CA PHE A 316 20.17 -4.20 -19.81
C PHE A 316 20.30 -5.55 -20.55
N GLU A 317 19.24 -6.36 -20.55
CA GLU A 317 19.26 -7.70 -21.20
C GLU A 317 19.08 -7.63 -22.70
N THR A 318 18.25 -6.70 -23.18
CA THR A 318 17.82 -6.64 -24.58
C THR A 318 18.46 -5.51 -25.35
N GLU A 319 19.11 -4.57 -24.66
CA GLU A 319 19.68 -3.33 -25.20
C GLU A 319 18.66 -2.46 -25.97
N LYS A 320 17.35 -2.71 -25.78
CA LYS A 320 16.24 -2.02 -26.45
C LYS A 320 15.49 -1.10 -25.53
N GLY A 321 14.71 -0.20 -26.13
CA GLY A 321 13.81 0.74 -25.47
C GLY A 321 14.50 1.66 -24.48
N ILE A 322 13.72 2.25 -23.58
CA ILE A 322 14.22 3.18 -22.54
C ILE A 322 14.01 2.60 -21.16
N ALA A 323 15.08 2.55 -20.39
CA ALA A 323 15.10 2.19 -18.97
C ALA A 323 15.67 3.37 -18.15
N ILE A 324 15.33 3.45 -16.90
CA ILE A 324 15.77 4.50 -16.00
C ILE A 324 16.82 3.98 -15.03
N GLN A 325 17.95 4.69 -14.96
CA GLN A 325 18.89 4.60 -13.86
C GLN A 325 18.62 5.76 -12.91
N GLY A 326 17.80 5.54 -11.89
CA GLY A 326 17.52 6.52 -10.85
C GLY A 326 18.64 6.61 -9.83
N LEU A 327 18.94 7.82 -9.39
CA LEU A 327 19.83 8.10 -8.26
C LEU A 327 18.94 8.52 -7.09
N LEU A 328 18.86 7.68 -6.07
CA LEU A 328 17.98 7.86 -4.93
C LEU A 328 18.73 8.50 -3.75
N PRO A 329 18.07 9.30 -2.92
CA PRO A 329 18.67 9.80 -1.69
C PRO A 329 19.04 8.65 -0.75
N THR A 330 20.16 8.77 -0.06
CA THR A 330 20.52 7.84 1.02
C THR A 330 19.65 8.08 2.26
N GLY A 331 19.52 7.08 3.12
CA GLY A 331 18.75 7.18 4.36
C GLY A 331 17.89 5.97 4.64
N ASP A 332 16.99 6.10 5.59
CA ASP A 332 16.13 5.00 6.03
C ASP A 332 15.16 4.57 4.94
N VAL A 333 14.98 3.25 4.84
CA VAL A 333 14.04 2.63 3.92
C VAL A 333 13.27 1.51 4.61
N THR A 334 12.07 1.27 4.11
CA THR A 334 11.26 0.10 4.47
C THR A 334 11.14 -0.80 3.26
N ILE A 335 11.28 -2.11 3.46
CA ILE A 335 11.14 -3.13 2.42
C ILE A 335 9.97 -4.01 2.80
N VAL A 336 9.03 -4.16 1.89
CA VAL A 336 7.80 -4.93 2.11
C VAL A 336 7.44 -5.76 0.89
N LYS A 337 6.88 -6.93 1.13
CA LYS A 337 6.24 -7.78 0.12
C LYS A 337 5.00 -8.41 0.73
N CYS A 338 3.87 -8.26 0.06
CA CYS A 338 2.68 -9.07 0.33
C CYS A 338 2.70 -10.29 -0.60
N GLY A 339 2.38 -11.46 -0.07
CA GLY A 339 2.42 -12.73 -0.77
C GLY A 339 1.22 -13.61 -0.44
N GLY A 340 1.29 -14.87 -0.93
CA GLY A 340 0.19 -15.83 -0.84
C GLY A 340 -0.88 -15.62 -1.93
N GLU A 341 -1.58 -16.68 -2.31
CA GLU A 341 -2.67 -16.61 -3.29
C GLU A 341 -3.83 -15.73 -2.82
N CYS A 342 -3.99 -15.59 -1.49
CA CYS A 342 -5.01 -14.76 -0.85
C CYS A 342 -4.48 -13.39 -0.43
N LEU A 343 -3.22 -13.05 -0.73
CA LEU A 343 -2.54 -11.84 -0.26
C LEU A 343 -2.60 -11.74 1.28
N ASP A 344 -2.31 -12.85 1.96
CA ASP A 344 -2.45 -13.02 3.41
C ASP A 344 -1.11 -13.29 4.12
N GLU A 345 -0.02 -13.25 3.38
CA GLU A 345 1.33 -13.32 3.89
C GLU A 345 2.08 -12.03 3.62
N TYR A 346 3.06 -11.69 4.45
CA TYR A 346 3.92 -10.55 4.17
C TYR A 346 5.31 -10.70 4.79
N TYR A 347 6.29 -10.15 4.09
CA TYR A 347 7.60 -9.81 4.63
C TYR A 347 7.68 -8.31 4.87
N LEU A 348 8.34 -7.90 5.93
CA LEU A 348 8.53 -6.51 6.28
C LEU A 348 9.84 -6.35 7.05
N SER A 349 10.67 -5.42 6.58
CA SER A 349 11.92 -5.05 7.21
C SER A 349 12.25 -3.60 6.96
N THR A 350 13.18 -3.06 7.73
CA THR A 350 13.80 -1.75 7.51
C THR A 350 15.28 -1.89 7.22
N GLY A 351 15.86 -0.83 6.71
CA GLY A 351 17.28 -0.74 6.46
C GLY A 351 17.69 0.69 6.15
N THR A 352 18.96 0.86 5.81
CA THR A 352 19.50 2.15 5.35
C THR A 352 20.02 2.00 3.94
N LEU A 353 19.49 2.78 2.99
CA LEU A 353 20.06 2.93 1.66
C LEU A 353 21.39 3.67 1.80
N THR A 354 22.48 2.99 1.49
CA THR A 354 23.84 3.51 1.68
C THR A 354 24.50 4.00 0.41
N GLU A 355 24.09 3.46 -0.75
CA GLU A 355 24.77 3.72 -2.02
C GLU A 355 23.87 3.44 -3.22
N ASN A 356 23.97 4.26 -4.27
CA ASN A 356 23.50 3.93 -5.62
C ASN A 356 24.61 3.21 -6.37
N THR A 357 24.40 1.95 -6.72
CA THR A 357 25.39 1.14 -7.44
C THR A 357 25.18 1.20 -8.96
N ASN A 358 26.14 0.67 -9.74
CA ASN A 358 26.04 0.65 -11.21
C ASN A 358 26.74 -0.58 -11.81
N TYR A 359 26.30 -1.77 -11.42
CA TYR A 359 26.78 -3.01 -12.01
C TYR A 359 26.20 -3.22 -13.41
N ILE A 360 27.02 -3.67 -14.34
CA ILE A 360 26.63 -3.77 -15.76
C ILE A 360 25.54 -4.81 -15.99
N ASN A 361 25.61 -5.94 -15.28
CA ASN A 361 24.74 -7.11 -15.49
C ASN A 361 23.50 -7.09 -14.59
N MET A 362 22.92 -5.94 -14.32
CA MET A 362 21.72 -5.77 -13.51
C MET A 362 20.82 -4.70 -14.12
N CYS A 363 19.54 -4.71 -13.72
CA CYS A 363 18.62 -3.62 -14.01
C CYS A 363 19.20 -2.27 -13.60
N ARG A 364 18.83 -1.20 -14.29
CA ARG A 364 19.57 0.08 -14.31
C ARG A 364 19.52 0.87 -13.02
N THR A 365 18.37 0.94 -12.33
CA THR A 365 18.30 1.55 -10.99
C THR A 365 18.73 0.50 -9.97
N GLN A 366 19.79 0.81 -9.21
CA GLN A 366 20.41 -0.13 -8.26
C GLN A 366 20.73 0.59 -6.96
N VAL A 367 20.30 0.03 -5.85
CA VAL A 367 20.55 0.58 -4.51
C VAL A 367 21.09 -0.48 -3.57
N ARG A 368 22.14 -0.14 -2.83
CA ARG A 368 22.69 -0.95 -1.75
C ARG A 368 21.99 -0.58 -0.45
N ILE A 369 21.51 -1.58 0.25
CA ILE A 369 20.79 -1.41 1.51
C ILE A 369 21.47 -2.23 2.57
N ARG A 370 21.82 -1.60 3.70
CA ARG A 370 22.18 -2.30 4.94
C ARG A 370 20.89 -2.57 5.71
N MET A 371 20.62 -3.86 5.93
CA MET A 371 19.38 -4.32 6.56
C MET A 371 19.45 -4.20 8.09
N ASN A 372 18.33 -3.91 8.72
CA ASN A 372 18.19 -3.93 10.18
C ASN A 372 17.83 -5.33 10.70
N THR A 373 17.17 -6.15 9.88
CA THR A 373 16.93 -7.58 10.15
C THR A 373 17.84 -8.45 9.28
N PRO A 374 18.05 -9.73 9.63
CA PRO A 374 18.90 -10.60 8.83
C PRO A 374 18.44 -10.70 7.37
N ALA A 375 19.37 -10.49 6.45
CA ALA A 375 19.11 -10.58 5.00
C ALA A 375 18.97 -12.05 4.51
N ASP A 376 19.14 -13.02 5.39
CA ASP A 376 19.01 -14.44 5.06
C ASP A 376 17.56 -14.88 4.79
N TYR A 377 16.55 -14.07 5.15
CA TYR A 377 15.18 -14.24 4.69
C TYR A 377 15.11 -14.48 3.18
N PHE A 378 15.81 -13.67 2.39
CA PHE A 378 15.81 -13.78 0.93
C PHE A 378 16.40 -15.10 0.41
N LEU A 379 17.15 -15.82 1.25
CA LEU A 379 17.76 -17.11 0.92
C LEU A 379 17.02 -18.32 1.50
N LYS A 380 16.19 -18.10 2.53
CA LYS A 380 15.53 -19.16 3.29
C LYS A 380 14.03 -19.24 3.05
N ASN A 381 13.33 -18.09 3.14
CA ASN A 381 11.85 -18.03 3.12
C ASN A 381 11.32 -16.89 2.24
N PRO A 382 11.83 -16.65 1.01
CA PRO A 382 11.42 -15.49 0.22
C PRO A 382 9.95 -15.59 -0.26
N LEU A 383 9.24 -14.49 -0.22
CA LEU A 383 7.93 -14.33 -0.85
C LEU A 383 8.07 -13.88 -2.33
N GLY A 384 8.73 -14.72 -3.15
CA GLY A 384 9.01 -14.40 -4.55
C GLY A 384 10.22 -13.48 -4.73
N ASN A 385 10.38 -12.93 -5.94
CA ASN A 385 11.55 -12.13 -6.31
C ASN A 385 11.36 -10.63 -6.07
N HIS A 386 10.27 -10.02 -6.53
CA HIS A 386 10.07 -8.59 -6.37
C HIS A 386 9.67 -8.20 -4.95
N HIS A 387 10.35 -7.20 -4.42
CA HIS A 387 10.00 -6.54 -3.16
C HIS A 387 9.82 -5.04 -3.40
N ILE A 388 9.03 -4.39 -2.56
CA ILE A 388 8.75 -2.96 -2.66
C ILE A 388 9.57 -2.24 -1.61
N MET A 389 10.40 -1.29 -2.06
CA MET A 389 11.15 -0.39 -1.19
C MET A 389 10.48 0.98 -1.18
N ILE A 390 10.38 1.59 -0.01
CA ILE A 390 9.93 2.97 0.19
C ILE A 390 10.90 3.73 1.08
N HIS A 391 11.13 5.00 0.80
CA HIS A 391 11.93 5.87 1.67
C HIS A 391 11.21 6.17 2.98
N GLY A 392 11.94 6.07 4.07
CA GLY A 392 11.44 6.27 5.43
C GLY A 392 11.17 4.96 6.18
N ASN A 393 10.97 5.10 7.50
CA ASN A 393 10.61 3.98 8.35
C ASN A 393 9.09 3.93 8.55
N TYR A 394 8.47 2.91 7.96
CA TYR A 394 7.03 2.63 8.05
C TYR A 394 6.75 1.24 8.64
N GLU A 395 7.74 0.64 9.31
CA GLU A 395 7.62 -0.74 9.80
C GLU A 395 6.43 -0.90 10.75
N GLU A 396 6.31 -0.04 11.74
CA GLU A 396 5.21 -0.12 12.72
C GLU A 396 3.83 0.01 12.04
N ALA A 397 3.66 1.02 11.19
CA ALA A 397 2.39 1.29 10.52
C ALA A 397 1.98 0.15 9.56
N LEU A 398 2.92 -0.34 8.74
CA LEU A 398 2.67 -1.44 7.81
C LEU A 398 2.42 -2.76 8.54
N ASN A 399 3.22 -3.06 9.57
CA ASN A 399 3.05 -4.26 10.38
C ASN A 399 1.66 -4.31 11.02
N GLU A 400 1.25 -3.21 11.63
CA GLU A 400 -0.06 -3.14 12.26
C GLU A 400 -1.20 -3.21 11.25
N PHE A 401 -1.08 -2.51 10.12
CA PHE A 401 -2.07 -2.57 9.05
C PHE A 401 -2.25 -4.00 8.53
N LEU A 402 -1.16 -4.70 8.22
CA LEU A 402 -1.20 -6.06 7.69
C LEU A 402 -1.71 -7.07 8.74
N LEU A 403 -1.25 -6.96 9.99
CA LEU A 403 -1.74 -7.82 11.09
C LEU A 403 -3.23 -7.58 11.38
N SER A 404 -3.70 -6.34 11.33
CA SER A 404 -5.13 -6.02 11.55
C SER A 404 -6.01 -6.63 10.47
N ASN A 405 -5.47 -6.77 9.25
CA ASN A 405 -6.09 -7.46 8.13
C ASN A 405 -5.80 -8.97 8.12
N ALA A 406 -5.40 -9.55 9.25
CA ALA A 406 -5.15 -10.97 9.46
C ALA A 406 -4.09 -11.57 8.49
N CYS A 407 -3.09 -10.77 8.08
CA CYS A 407 -1.94 -11.29 7.36
C CYS A 407 -0.94 -11.94 8.32
N LYS A 408 -0.19 -12.92 7.83
CA LYS A 408 0.88 -13.61 8.56
C LYS A 408 2.23 -13.02 8.16
N ARG A 409 3.04 -12.65 9.14
CA ARG A 409 4.42 -12.22 8.87
C ARG A 409 5.28 -13.45 8.60
N THR A 410 6.05 -13.37 7.51
CA THR A 410 7.09 -14.35 7.15
C THR A 410 8.43 -13.81 7.66
N GLU A 411 9.18 -14.64 8.37
CA GLU A 411 10.48 -14.32 8.98
C GLU A 411 11.64 -14.98 8.22
#